data_ce6026fb7bed5cef78bf3a0554dfe822
#
_entry.id   ce6026fb7bed5cef78bf3a0554dfe822
#
_cell.length_a   1.000
_cell.length_b   1.000
_cell.length_c   1.000
_cell.angle_alpha   90.00
_cell.angle_beta   90.00
_cell.angle_gamma   90.00
#
_symmetry.space_group_name_H-M   'P 1'
#
loop_
_entity.id
_entity.type
_entity.pdbx_description
1 polymer ?
#
loop_
_entity_poly.entity_id
_entity_poly.type
_entity_poly.pdbx_seq_one_letter_code
_entity_poly.pdbx_strand_id
1 'polypeptide(L)'
;MASKPTESRIVTCESMTTGHPDKLCDQISDALLDAQLIRDPNVRCGIEAAASANEIWVFGQVASRNPLKYNEIVEIVRRVVRDIGYESAEEGIDPDTCTVRVTIDPQSADIAMGVVRDDGVLGASDQGIVYGYATNETPEGLPLPLVLAQRLTRALTKARTTGAIPWLRPDGKAQVSVRYVGDTPQEVTAFVVSAQHRAEVHIDEVRSTIEALAREALGNWVTSNTAVHINPTGRFVVGGPLADSGLTGRKVIADTYGGVAHHGGGAFSGKDGTKVDRSAAYAARQAALHLVRSKLAARAEITIAYAIGIDKPVAVSVDTFGTGTMPDEQIAELVALKLDLRPAAMIERLELRTPIFVRTARDGHVGHADLPWEHENTVDPKTEFLTRVAERAGASQGAPGRFPCGHLQRLGKEHLSVGEHFPYGAQGAELLACVVCESIEASATATKGGRA
;
A
#
# COMPACT_ATOMS: atom_id res chain seq x y z
N MET A 1 15.61 -33.22 -19.14
CA MET A 1 14.92 -32.01 -19.60
C MET A 1 15.90 -30.86 -19.46
N ALA A 2 16.28 -30.19 -20.56
CA ALA A 2 17.14 -29.02 -20.48
C ALA A 2 16.36 -27.91 -19.76
N SER A 3 16.92 -27.37 -18.68
CA SER A 3 16.35 -26.21 -17.99
C SER A 3 16.23 -25.06 -18.99
N LYS A 4 15.03 -24.47 -19.14
CA LYS A 4 14.90 -23.20 -19.86
C LYS A 4 15.95 -22.24 -19.31
N PRO A 5 16.67 -21.48 -20.16
CA PRO A 5 17.57 -20.46 -19.67
C PRO A 5 16.79 -19.52 -18.78
N THR A 6 17.29 -19.28 -17.57
CA THR A 6 16.66 -18.37 -16.61
C THR A 6 16.68 -16.97 -17.20
N GLU A 7 15.52 -16.44 -17.56
CA GLU A 7 15.37 -15.17 -18.26
C GLU A 7 15.85 -14.02 -17.37
N SER A 8 16.68 -13.14 -17.94
CA SER A 8 17.14 -11.93 -17.26
C SER A 8 16.28 -10.75 -17.67
N ARG A 9 15.80 -9.98 -16.67
CA ARG A 9 14.99 -8.77 -16.90
C ARG A 9 15.46 -7.62 -16.01
N ILE A 10 15.17 -6.39 -16.42
CA ILE A 10 15.39 -5.20 -15.61
C ILE A 10 14.03 -4.69 -15.13
N VAL A 11 13.93 -4.40 -13.83
CA VAL A 11 12.77 -3.78 -13.19
C VAL A 11 13.20 -2.43 -12.65
N THR A 12 12.42 -1.39 -12.96
CA THR A 12 12.73 -0.02 -12.57
C THR A 12 11.56 0.57 -11.80
N CYS A 13 11.85 1.17 -10.64
CA CYS A 13 10.89 1.89 -9.81
C CYS A 13 11.41 3.28 -9.49
N GLU A 14 10.49 4.19 -9.16
CA GLU A 14 10.81 5.55 -8.76
C GLU A 14 10.18 5.90 -7.40
N SER A 15 10.74 6.91 -6.76
CA SER A 15 10.20 7.53 -5.54
C SER A 15 10.49 9.03 -5.53
N MET A 16 9.69 9.79 -4.80
CA MET A 16 9.79 11.26 -4.69
C MET A 16 10.08 11.66 -3.26
N THR A 17 10.76 12.81 -3.10
CA THR A 17 10.88 13.46 -1.80
C THR A 17 9.54 14.09 -1.39
N THR A 18 9.42 14.41 -0.10
CA THR A 18 8.23 15.07 0.46
C THR A 18 7.94 16.43 -0.18
N GLY A 19 8.94 17.09 -0.78
CA GLY A 19 8.80 18.37 -1.44
C GLY A 19 8.45 18.32 -2.92
N HIS A 20 8.32 17.14 -3.52
CA HIS A 20 7.81 17.05 -4.88
C HIS A 20 6.40 17.66 -4.96
N PRO A 21 6.05 18.43 -6.02
CA PRO A 21 4.76 19.15 -6.11
C PRO A 21 3.53 18.28 -5.90
N ASP A 22 3.49 17.08 -6.49
CA ASP A 22 2.39 16.14 -6.30
C ASP A 22 2.35 15.62 -4.86
N LYS A 23 3.52 15.36 -4.24
CA LYS A 23 3.59 14.90 -2.84
C LYS A 23 3.22 16.00 -1.85
N LEU A 24 3.49 17.26 -2.16
CA LEU A 24 2.96 18.40 -1.43
C LEU A 24 1.42 18.38 -1.42
N CYS A 25 0.80 18.18 -2.58
CA CYS A 25 -0.67 18.13 -2.70
C CYS A 25 -1.26 16.92 -1.95
N ASP A 26 -0.64 15.73 -2.03
CA ASP A 26 -1.05 14.56 -1.26
C ASP A 26 -1.00 14.85 0.26
N GLN A 27 0.09 15.46 0.75
CA GLN A 27 0.24 15.79 2.16
C GLN A 27 -0.77 16.83 2.63
N ILE A 28 -1.11 17.83 1.81
CA ILE A 28 -2.16 18.82 2.11
C ILE A 28 -3.52 18.12 2.24
N SER A 29 -3.87 17.28 1.28
CA SER A 29 -5.16 16.57 1.28
C SER A 29 -5.31 15.65 2.49
N ASP A 30 -4.26 14.91 2.86
CA ASP A 30 -4.29 14.03 4.03
C ASP A 30 -4.16 14.79 5.35
N ALA A 31 -3.47 15.94 5.40
CA ALA A 31 -3.46 16.78 6.60
C ALA A 31 -4.84 17.37 6.90
N LEU A 32 -5.58 17.75 5.87
CA LEU A 32 -6.96 18.21 6.01
C LEU A 32 -7.90 17.08 6.42
N LEU A 33 -7.74 15.88 5.88
CA LEU A 33 -8.49 14.70 6.30
C LEU A 33 -8.21 14.36 7.76
N ASP A 34 -6.95 14.31 8.19
CA ASP A 34 -6.58 14.01 9.58
C ASP A 34 -7.14 15.06 10.55
N ALA A 35 -7.10 16.33 10.18
CA ALA A 35 -7.70 17.40 10.98
C ALA A 35 -9.22 17.29 11.07
N GLN A 36 -9.89 16.82 10.03
CA GLN A 36 -11.33 16.55 10.05
C GLN A 36 -11.65 15.34 10.94
N LEU A 37 -10.88 14.24 10.85
CA LEU A 37 -11.06 13.03 11.66
C LEU A 37 -10.90 13.28 13.16
N ILE A 38 -9.96 14.15 13.55
CA ILE A 38 -9.81 14.58 14.95
C ILE A 38 -11.10 15.21 15.49
N ARG A 39 -11.85 15.94 14.67
CA ARG A 39 -13.08 16.62 15.05
C ARG A 39 -14.33 15.76 14.94
N ASP A 40 -14.34 14.90 13.93
CA ASP A 40 -15.45 14.04 13.60
C ASP A 40 -14.93 12.71 13.01
N PRO A 41 -14.77 11.67 13.82
CA PRO A 41 -14.31 10.35 13.32
C PRO A 41 -15.22 9.73 12.26
N ASN A 42 -16.44 10.25 12.09
CA ASN A 42 -17.38 9.79 11.07
C ASN A 42 -17.46 10.73 9.86
N VAL A 43 -16.52 11.66 9.71
CA VAL A 43 -16.45 12.54 8.55
C VAL A 43 -16.40 11.73 7.25
N ARG A 44 -17.11 12.23 6.25
CA ARG A 44 -16.93 11.80 4.87
C ARG A 44 -16.21 12.89 4.11
N CYS A 45 -15.08 12.55 3.57
CA CYS A 45 -14.14 13.50 3.00
C CYS A 45 -13.63 13.00 1.66
N GLY A 46 -13.64 13.88 0.69
CA GLY A 46 -12.97 13.73 -0.60
C GLY A 46 -12.38 15.09 -0.94
N ILE A 47 -11.16 15.37 -0.43
CA ILE A 47 -10.44 16.63 -0.62
C ILE A 47 -9.26 16.38 -1.53
N GLU A 48 -9.11 17.22 -2.52
CA GLU A 48 -7.96 17.26 -3.42
C GLU A 48 -7.28 18.63 -3.32
N ALA A 49 -6.01 18.67 -3.69
CA ALA A 49 -5.24 19.89 -3.79
C ALA A 49 -4.54 19.97 -5.14
N ALA A 50 -4.43 21.17 -5.67
CA ALA A 50 -3.59 21.51 -6.81
C ALA A 50 -2.62 22.62 -6.37
N ALA A 51 -1.38 22.58 -6.85
CA ALA A 51 -0.38 23.60 -6.57
C ALA A 51 0.33 24.00 -7.87
N SER A 52 0.53 25.31 -8.07
CA SER A 52 1.28 25.85 -9.21
C SER A 52 1.82 27.22 -8.84
N ALA A 53 3.07 27.46 -9.16
CA ALA A 53 3.77 28.70 -8.76
C ALA A 53 3.61 28.97 -7.24
N ASN A 54 3.18 30.16 -6.87
CA ASN A 54 2.94 30.52 -5.46
C ASN A 54 1.44 30.45 -5.07
N GLU A 55 0.71 29.47 -5.62
CA GLU A 55 -0.72 29.27 -5.38
C GLU A 55 -1.06 27.83 -5.10
N ILE A 56 -1.96 27.61 -4.13
CA ILE A 56 -2.54 26.30 -3.78
C ILE A 56 -4.05 26.43 -3.85
N TRP A 57 -4.68 25.50 -4.53
CA TRP A 57 -6.14 25.35 -4.58
C TRP A 57 -6.55 24.05 -3.91
N VAL A 58 -7.36 24.17 -2.85
CA VAL A 58 -7.98 23.06 -2.13
C VAL A 58 -9.44 22.98 -2.55
N PHE A 59 -9.88 21.80 -3.01
CA PHE A 59 -11.26 21.62 -3.48
C PHE A 59 -11.78 20.22 -3.14
N GLY A 60 -13.08 20.03 -3.21
CA GLY A 60 -13.71 18.73 -2.97
C GLY A 60 -14.95 18.81 -2.13
N GLN A 61 -15.32 17.73 -1.45
CA GLN A 61 -16.54 17.62 -0.67
C GLN A 61 -16.24 17.11 0.74
N VAL A 62 -16.95 17.68 1.72
CA VAL A 62 -16.89 17.27 3.13
C VAL A 62 -18.30 17.22 3.72
N ALA A 63 -18.62 16.08 4.35
CA ALA A 63 -19.79 15.96 5.23
C ALA A 63 -19.29 15.66 6.64
N SER A 64 -19.37 16.65 7.53
CA SER A 64 -18.94 16.59 8.92
C SER A 64 -19.91 17.33 9.83
N ARG A 65 -20.03 16.86 11.06
CA ARG A 65 -20.78 17.56 12.13
C ARG A 65 -20.04 18.80 12.64
N ASN A 66 -18.72 18.85 12.44
CA ASN A 66 -17.86 19.94 12.87
C ASN A 66 -16.77 20.23 11.81
N PRO A 67 -17.15 20.77 10.64
CA PRO A 67 -16.22 20.99 9.54
C PRO A 67 -15.17 22.05 9.87
N LEU A 68 -13.99 21.93 9.28
CA LEU A 68 -12.95 22.96 9.34
C LEU A 68 -13.44 24.25 8.70
N LYS A 69 -13.11 25.38 9.33
CA LYS A 69 -13.38 26.71 8.79
C LYS A 69 -12.31 27.13 7.80
N TYR A 70 -12.63 28.08 6.91
CA TYR A 70 -11.71 28.60 5.90
C TYR A 70 -10.31 28.92 6.44
N ASN A 71 -10.22 29.71 7.51
CA ASN A 71 -8.93 30.13 8.08
C ASN A 71 -8.13 28.95 8.64
N GLU A 72 -8.81 27.93 9.17
CA GLU A 72 -8.15 26.74 9.70
C GLU A 72 -7.57 25.89 8.56
N ILE A 73 -8.29 25.78 7.44
CA ILE A 73 -7.81 25.11 6.23
C ILE A 73 -6.56 25.83 5.69
N VAL A 74 -6.62 27.16 5.57
CA VAL A 74 -5.48 27.97 5.12
C VAL A 74 -4.25 27.76 6.01
N GLU A 75 -4.43 27.74 7.33
CA GLU A 75 -3.32 27.53 8.27
C GLU A 75 -2.74 26.11 8.20
N ILE A 76 -3.57 25.09 8.00
CA ILE A 76 -3.10 23.71 7.79
C ILE A 76 -2.27 23.63 6.52
N VAL A 77 -2.75 24.22 5.42
CA VAL A 77 -2.01 24.25 4.14
C VAL A 77 -0.64 24.91 4.30
N ARG A 78 -0.59 26.10 4.91
CA ARG A 78 0.67 26.83 5.15
C ARG A 78 1.62 26.06 6.04
N ARG A 79 1.11 25.40 7.09
CA ARG A 79 1.89 24.55 7.97
C ARG A 79 2.51 23.38 7.22
N VAL A 80 1.76 22.69 6.33
CA VAL A 80 2.32 21.61 5.52
C VAL A 80 3.45 22.10 4.63
N VAL A 81 3.32 23.27 4.00
CA VAL A 81 4.40 23.88 3.19
C VAL A 81 5.63 24.15 4.03
N ARG A 82 5.48 24.72 5.25
CA ARG A 82 6.59 24.96 6.19
C ARG A 82 7.25 23.67 6.65
N ASP A 83 6.46 22.65 7.02
CA ASP A 83 6.95 21.36 7.52
C ASP A 83 7.75 20.62 6.45
N ILE A 84 7.39 20.78 5.17
CA ILE A 84 8.15 20.27 4.03
C ILE A 84 9.49 21.00 3.93
N GLY A 85 9.56 22.30 4.32
CA GLY A 85 10.76 23.10 4.34
C GLY A 85 10.94 24.02 3.12
N TYR A 86 9.85 24.42 2.49
CA TYR A 86 9.86 25.52 1.55
C TYR A 86 9.92 26.86 2.30
N GLU A 87 10.76 27.77 1.84
CA GLU A 87 11.08 29.03 2.53
C GLU A 87 10.75 30.28 1.70
N SER A 88 10.70 30.17 0.37
CA SER A 88 10.44 31.29 -0.52
C SER A 88 9.77 30.88 -1.83
N ALA A 89 9.12 31.86 -2.47
CA ALA A 89 8.48 31.66 -3.76
C ALA A 89 9.50 31.40 -4.91
N GLU A 90 10.72 31.96 -4.81
CA GLU A 90 11.76 31.74 -5.81
C GLU A 90 12.31 30.30 -5.79
N GLU A 91 12.15 29.59 -4.68
CA GLU A 91 12.64 28.23 -4.50
C GLU A 91 11.57 27.17 -4.77
N GLY A 92 10.31 27.59 -4.83
CA GLY A 92 9.20 26.68 -5.11
C GLY A 92 7.85 27.23 -4.71
N ILE A 93 7.67 27.58 -3.45
CA ILE A 93 6.45 28.15 -2.88
C ILE A 93 6.77 28.78 -1.52
N ASP A 94 6.15 29.91 -1.21
CA ASP A 94 6.31 30.59 0.07
C ASP A 94 5.11 30.31 0.98
N PRO A 95 5.32 29.70 2.16
CA PRO A 95 4.24 29.38 3.10
C PRO A 95 3.48 30.59 3.62
N ASP A 96 4.13 31.76 3.70
CA ASP A 96 3.54 32.96 4.31
C ASP A 96 2.77 33.81 3.29
N THR A 97 3.23 33.84 2.04
CA THR A 97 2.66 34.70 0.98
C THR A 97 1.88 33.95 -0.08
N CYS A 98 1.94 32.61 -0.13
CA CYS A 98 1.20 31.84 -1.14
C CYS A 98 -0.30 32.11 -1.06
N THR A 99 -0.94 32.20 -2.22
CA THR A 99 -2.40 32.28 -2.32
C THR A 99 -3.00 30.91 -2.05
N VAL A 100 -3.90 30.81 -1.07
CA VAL A 100 -4.64 29.59 -0.80
C VAL A 100 -6.12 29.81 -1.17
N ARG A 101 -6.60 29.11 -2.19
CA ARG A 101 -8.03 29.08 -2.59
C ARG A 101 -8.68 27.85 -2.03
N VAL A 102 -9.87 27.99 -1.49
CA VAL A 102 -10.65 26.88 -0.91
C VAL A 102 -12.03 26.85 -1.53
N THR A 103 -12.36 25.72 -2.14
CA THR A 103 -13.68 25.42 -2.72
C THR A 103 -14.12 24.05 -2.21
N ILE A 104 -14.73 24.01 -1.03
CA ILE A 104 -15.21 22.76 -0.42
C ILE A 104 -16.73 22.87 -0.30
N ASP A 105 -17.42 21.92 -0.94
CA ASP A 105 -18.87 21.82 -0.93
C ASP A 105 -19.35 20.72 0.05
N PRO A 106 -20.59 20.79 0.53
CA PRO A 106 -21.23 19.66 1.18
C PRO A 106 -21.31 18.45 0.25
N GLN A 107 -21.12 17.25 0.77
CA GLN A 107 -21.30 16.04 -0.03
C GLN A 107 -22.74 15.93 -0.54
N SER A 108 -22.92 15.52 -1.80
CA SER A 108 -24.24 15.30 -2.41
C SER A 108 -25.09 14.32 -1.59
N ALA A 109 -26.35 14.67 -1.37
CA ALA A 109 -27.32 13.81 -0.69
C ALA A 109 -27.55 12.49 -1.44
N ASP A 110 -27.51 12.51 -2.78
CA ASP A 110 -27.72 11.32 -3.62
C ASP A 110 -26.60 10.28 -3.42
N ILE A 111 -25.34 10.74 -3.35
CA ILE A 111 -24.21 9.88 -3.04
C ILE A 111 -24.33 9.33 -1.61
N ALA A 112 -24.77 10.17 -0.66
CA ALA A 112 -24.96 9.76 0.73
C ALA A 112 -26.02 8.67 0.88
N MET A 113 -27.13 8.73 0.12
CA MET A 113 -28.20 7.71 0.13
C MET A 113 -27.73 6.38 -0.47
N GLY A 114 -26.90 6.40 -1.52
CA GLY A 114 -26.37 5.18 -2.13
C GLY A 114 -25.35 4.43 -1.26
N VAL A 115 -24.70 5.14 -0.33
CA VAL A 115 -23.63 4.59 0.52
C VAL A 115 -24.15 4.08 1.87
N VAL A 116 -25.16 4.72 2.46
CA VAL A 116 -25.84 4.21 3.67
C VAL A 116 -27.23 3.74 3.26
N ARG A 117 -27.43 2.44 3.29
CA ARG A 117 -28.70 1.80 2.98
C ARG A 117 -29.71 2.09 4.09
N ASP A 118 -31.00 1.93 3.81
CA ASP A 118 -32.10 2.13 4.76
C ASP A 118 -31.98 1.23 6.01
N ASP A 119 -31.31 0.08 5.89
CA ASP A 119 -31.01 -0.85 6.99
C ASP A 119 -29.78 -0.44 7.81
N GLY A 120 -29.14 0.71 7.50
CA GLY A 120 -27.95 1.22 8.18
C GLY A 120 -26.64 0.54 7.73
N VAL A 121 -26.67 -0.38 6.77
CA VAL A 121 -25.48 -1.05 6.25
C VAL A 121 -24.73 -0.11 5.31
N LEU A 122 -23.40 -0.02 5.51
CA LEU A 122 -22.51 0.76 4.66
C LEU A 122 -22.16 -0.05 3.40
N GLY A 123 -22.66 0.40 2.25
CA GLY A 123 -22.27 -0.11 0.94
C GLY A 123 -20.99 0.55 0.42
N ALA A 124 -20.44 0.04 -0.68
CA ALA A 124 -19.31 0.65 -1.37
C ALA A 124 -19.71 2.03 -1.91
N SER A 125 -18.82 3.01 -1.71
CA SER A 125 -19.06 4.41 -2.12
C SER A 125 -19.01 4.63 -3.62
N ASP A 126 -18.43 3.69 -4.33
CA ASP A 126 -18.25 3.72 -5.79
C ASP A 126 -18.11 2.30 -6.34
N GLN A 127 -18.21 2.17 -7.64
CA GLN A 127 -17.67 1.04 -8.37
C GLN A 127 -16.15 1.19 -8.49
N GLY A 128 -15.40 0.10 -8.48
CA GLY A 128 -13.96 0.19 -8.65
C GLY A 128 -13.29 -1.17 -8.55
N ILE A 129 -12.06 -1.21 -9.05
CA ILE A 129 -11.16 -2.35 -8.92
C ILE A 129 -9.91 -1.86 -8.19
N VAL A 130 -9.53 -2.57 -7.14
CA VAL A 130 -8.34 -2.27 -6.35
C VAL A 130 -7.40 -3.47 -6.31
N TYR A 131 -6.12 -3.19 -6.09
CA TYR A 131 -5.08 -4.21 -6.08
C TYR A 131 -4.26 -4.11 -4.80
N GLY A 132 -3.86 -5.27 -4.29
CA GLY A 132 -2.89 -5.40 -3.22
C GLY A 132 -1.79 -6.35 -3.66
N TYR A 133 -0.55 -6.05 -3.34
CA TYR A 133 0.60 -6.87 -3.72
C TYR A 133 1.56 -7.05 -2.56
N ALA A 134 2.21 -8.21 -2.50
CA ALA A 134 3.33 -8.48 -1.61
C ALA A 134 4.31 -9.47 -2.26
N THR A 135 5.56 -9.38 -1.85
CA THR A 135 6.65 -10.28 -2.25
C THR A 135 7.59 -10.54 -1.07
N ASN A 136 8.28 -11.66 -1.08
CA ASN A 136 9.27 -12.00 -0.06
C ASN A 136 10.68 -11.46 -0.37
N GLU A 137 10.83 -10.58 -1.37
CA GLU A 137 12.13 -10.01 -1.78
C GLU A 137 12.75 -9.12 -0.71
N THR A 138 11.93 -8.43 0.07
CA THR A 138 12.33 -7.48 1.10
C THR A 138 11.55 -7.68 2.39
N PRO A 139 12.09 -7.26 3.55
CA PRO A 139 11.36 -7.31 4.82
C PRO A 139 10.05 -6.52 4.80
N GLU A 140 10.01 -5.45 4.00
CA GLU A 140 8.83 -4.61 3.80
C GLU A 140 7.72 -5.33 2.99
N GLY A 141 8.04 -6.48 2.39
CA GLY A 141 7.12 -7.19 1.48
C GLY A 141 6.86 -6.42 0.19
N LEU A 142 7.84 -5.66 -0.28
CA LEU A 142 7.77 -4.80 -1.47
C LEU A 142 8.87 -5.17 -2.49
N PRO A 143 8.70 -4.79 -3.77
CA PRO A 143 9.73 -4.95 -4.78
C PRO A 143 11.02 -4.23 -4.39
N LEU A 144 12.16 -4.89 -4.54
CA LEU A 144 13.46 -4.33 -4.16
C LEU A 144 13.77 -2.98 -4.84
N PRO A 145 13.55 -2.77 -6.15
CA PRO A 145 13.85 -1.48 -6.78
C PRO A 145 13.04 -0.33 -6.18
N LEU A 146 11.79 -0.58 -5.73
CA LEU A 146 10.97 0.42 -5.05
C LEU A 146 11.55 0.75 -3.67
N VAL A 147 11.88 -0.26 -2.88
CA VAL A 147 12.50 -0.06 -1.55
C VAL A 147 13.80 0.73 -1.66
N LEU A 148 14.62 0.43 -2.66
CA LEU A 148 15.88 1.15 -2.91
C LEU A 148 15.63 2.60 -3.36
N ALA A 149 14.65 2.86 -4.22
CA ALA A 149 14.26 4.22 -4.62
C ALA A 149 13.75 5.05 -3.42
N GLN A 150 12.93 4.44 -2.55
CA GLN A 150 12.47 5.07 -1.31
C GLN A 150 13.62 5.34 -0.33
N ARG A 151 14.62 4.44 -0.23
CA ARG A 151 15.82 4.69 0.60
C ARG A 151 16.57 5.93 0.13
N LEU A 152 16.70 6.14 -1.19
CA LEU A 152 17.33 7.33 -1.76
C LEU A 152 16.58 8.61 -1.40
N THR A 153 15.27 8.66 -1.60
CA THR A 153 14.47 9.86 -1.32
C THR A 153 14.40 10.16 0.18
N ARG A 154 14.36 9.14 1.04
CA ARG A 154 14.47 9.30 2.50
C ARG A 154 15.87 9.79 2.92
N ALA A 155 16.95 9.30 2.27
CA ALA A 155 18.30 9.78 2.54
C ALA A 155 18.46 11.26 2.19
N LEU A 156 17.94 11.69 1.02
CA LEU A 156 17.91 13.12 0.63
C LEU A 156 17.14 13.97 1.66
N THR A 157 15.93 13.56 2.02
CA THR A 157 15.09 14.26 2.99
C THR A 157 15.80 14.36 4.34
N LYS A 158 16.38 13.25 4.82
CA LYS A 158 17.13 13.21 6.07
C LYS A 158 18.34 14.13 6.03
N ALA A 159 19.16 14.07 4.99
CA ALA A 159 20.36 14.91 4.85
C ALA A 159 20.02 16.40 4.86
N ARG A 160 18.90 16.79 4.24
CA ARG A 160 18.39 18.17 4.26
C ARG A 160 17.89 18.56 5.64
N THR A 161 17.00 17.79 6.24
CA THR A 161 16.32 18.16 7.50
C THR A 161 17.26 18.14 8.72
N THR A 162 18.32 17.33 8.68
CA THR A 162 19.37 17.33 9.71
C THR A 162 20.46 18.38 9.48
N GLY A 163 20.44 19.08 8.34
CA GLY A 163 21.50 20.01 7.96
C GLY A 163 22.82 19.36 7.54
N ALA A 164 22.84 18.02 7.36
CA ALA A 164 24.05 17.34 6.87
C ALA A 164 24.46 17.79 5.47
N ILE A 165 23.49 18.16 4.64
CA ILE A 165 23.69 18.78 3.33
C ILE A 165 22.84 20.07 3.30
N PRO A 166 23.38 21.20 3.77
CA PRO A 166 22.58 22.42 4.04
C PRO A 166 22.09 23.13 2.79
N TRP A 167 22.66 22.82 1.63
CA TRP A 167 22.27 23.40 0.35
C TRP A 167 21.17 22.58 -0.38
N LEU A 168 20.77 21.41 0.15
CA LEU A 168 19.64 20.67 -0.40
C LEU A 168 18.31 21.42 -0.18
N ARG A 169 17.46 21.38 -1.20
CA ARG A 169 16.11 21.90 -1.19
C ARG A 169 15.07 20.76 -1.14
N PRO A 170 13.79 21.07 -0.91
CA PRO A 170 12.77 20.06 -0.65
C PRO A 170 12.48 19.11 -1.83
N ASP A 171 12.53 19.63 -3.06
CA ASP A 171 12.12 18.86 -4.25
C ASP A 171 13.21 17.88 -4.71
N GLY A 172 12.79 16.71 -5.08
CA GLY A 172 13.69 15.68 -5.58
C GLY A 172 12.98 14.38 -5.95
N LYS A 173 13.69 13.57 -6.73
CA LYS A 173 13.19 12.30 -7.25
C LYS A 173 14.32 11.31 -7.38
N ALA A 174 14.05 10.05 -7.13
CA ALA A 174 14.99 8.96 -7.35
C ALA A 174 14.35 7.86 -8.19
N GLN A 175 15.15 7.21 -9.03
CA GLN A 175 14.77 6.04 -9.81
C GLN A 175 15.87 4.99 -9.69
N VAL A 176 15.50 3.72 -9.51
CA VAL A 176 16.44 2.60 -9.39
C VAL A 176 16.04 1.48 -10.32
N SER A 177 17.00 0.98 -11.09
CA SER A 177 16.86 -0.16 -11.99
C SER A 177 17.64 -1.35 -11.44
N VAL A 178 16.95 -2.48 -11.23
CA VAL A 178 17.54 -3.72 -10.70
C VAL A 178 17.46 -4.82 -11.75
N ARG A 179 18.54 -5.54 -11.95
CA ARG A 179 18.58 -6.74 -12.78
C ARG A 179 18.11 -7.94 -11.97
N TYR A 180 17.20 -8.71 -12.55
CA TYR A 180 16.68 -9.97 -12.03
C TYR A 180 17.14 -11.13 -12.90
N VAL A 181 17.36 -12.28 -12.28
CA VAL A 181 17.52 -13.58 -12.96
C VAL A 181 16.41 -14.48 -12.43
N GLY A 182 15.47 -14.80 -13.28
CA GLY A 182 14.17 -15.33 -12.82
C GLY A 182 13.48 -14.32 -11.92
N ASP A 183 13.14 -14.74 -10.69
CA ASP A 183 12.51 -13.88 -9.66
C ASP A 183 13.49 -13.36 -8.61
N THR A 184 14.80 -13.58 -8.78
CA THR A 184 15.80 -13.18 -7.81
C THR A 184 16.52 -11.90 -8.25
N PRO A 185 16.44 -10.79 -7.46
CA PRO A 185 17.20 -9.59 -7.73
C PRO A 185 18.71 -9.85 -7.59
N GLN A 186 19.53 -9.25 -8.46
CA GLN A 186 20.98 -9.46 -8.53
C GLN A 186 21.77 -8.22 -8.16
N GLU A 187 21.58 -7.13 -8.87
CA GLU A 187 22.34 -5.89 -8.71
C GLU A 187 21.54 -4.68 -9.22
N VAL A 188 21.89 -3.50 -8.77
CA VAL A 188 21.46 -2.23 -9.35
C VAL A 188 22.27 -1.97 -10.62
N THR A 189 21.58 -1.93 -11.76
CA THR A 189 22.20 -1.62 -13.06
C THR A 189 22.32 -0.13 -13.32
N ALA A 190 21.37 0.66 -12.80
CA ALA A 190 21.39 2.11 -12.91
C ALA A 190 20.60 2.75 -11.76
N PHE A 191 20.99 3.95 -11.37
CA PHE A 191 20.14 4.82 -10.58
C PHE A 191 20.23 6.28 -11.07
N VAL A 192 19.11 6.98 -10.94
CA VAL A 192 18.97 8.41 -11.26
C VAL A 192 18.53 9.14 -10.00
N VAL A 193 19.18 10.25 -9.68
CA VAL A 193 18.73 11.15 -8.60
C VAL A 193 18.67 12.57 -9.15
N SER A 194 17.51 13.19 -9.02
CA SER A 194 17.32 14.62 -9.21
C SER A 194 17.08 15.26 -7.86
N ALA A 195 17.96 16.18 -7.45
CA ALA A 195 17.90 16.83 -6.16
C ALA A 195 17.96 18.36 -6.36
N GLN A 196 16.95 19.06 -5.87
CA GLN A 196 16.92 20.52 -5.87
C GLN A 196 17.99 21.05 -4.92
N HIS A 197 18.72 22.10 -5.34
CA HIS A 197 19.85 22.66 -4.59
C HIS A 197 19.88 24.17 -4.65
N ARG A 198 20.60 24.81 -3.72
CA ARG A 198 20.86 26.25 -3.72
C ARG A 198 21.66 26.68 -4.95
N ALA A 199 21.44 27.91 -5.40
CA ALA A 199 22.00 28.44 -6.64
C ALA A 199 23.53 28.61 -6.62
N GLU A 200 24.09 28.86 -5.43
CA GLU A 200 25.50 29.13 -5.20
C GLU A 200 26.38 27.88 -5.20
N VAL A 201 25.78 26.68 -5.17
CA VAL A 201 26.54 25.41 -5.14
C VAL A 201 26.88 24.96 -6.55
N HIS A 202 28.16 24.65 -6.76
CA HIS A 202 28.61 24.17 -8.08
C HIS A 202 28.08 22.76 -8.38
N ILE A 203 27.71 22.51 -9.64
CA ILE A 203 27.06 21.24 -10.03
C ILE A 203 27.94 20.01 -9.77
N ASP A 204 29.28 20.14 -9.85
CA ASP A 204 30.17 19.02 -9.58
C ASP A 204 30.18 18.64 -8.08
N GLU A 205 30.04 19.62 -7.17
CA GLU A 205 29.86 19.38 -5.75
C GLU A 205 28.50 18.68 -5.51
N VAL A 206 27.43 19.14 -6.15
CA VAL A 206 26.13 18.49 -6.07
C VAL A 206 26.23 17.02 -6.50
N ARG A 207 26.84 16.77 -7.64
CA ARG A 207 26.96 15.41 -8.20
C ARG A 207 27.77 14.49 -7.29
N SER A 208 28.97 14.91 -6.87
CA SER A 208 29.82 14.09 -6.02
C SER A 208 29.22 13.80 -4.65
N THR A 209 28.60 14.80 -4.02
CA THR A 209 27.96 14.65 -2.70
C THR A 209 26.73 13.75 -2.76
N ILE A 210 25.87 13.95 -3.76
CA ILE A 210 24.64 13.12 -3.92
C ILE A 210 24.99 11.70 -4.36
N GLU A 211 26.01 11.52 -5.20
CA GLU A 211 26.49 10.16 -5.55
C GLU A 211 27.01 9.41 -4.33
N ALA A 212 27.79 10.06 -3.47
CA ALA A 212 28.29 9.45 -2.22
C ALA A 212 27.13 9.03 -1.31
N LEU A 213 26.16 9.94 -1.08
CA LEU A 213 24.94 9.66 -0.32
C LEU A 213 24.14 8.49 -0.91
N ALA A 214 23.99 8.46 -2.23
CA ALA A 214 23.23 7.42 -2.93
C ALA A 214 23.92 6.06 -2.81
N ARG A 215 25.23 5.99 -3.00
CA ARG A 215 25.99 4.74 -2.84
C ARG A 215 25.92 4.19 -1.42
N GLU A 216 25.98 5.06 -0.41
CA GLU A 216 25.78 4.68 0.99
C GLU A 216 24.37 4.11 1.22
N ALA A 217 23.32 4.78 0.73
CA ALA A 217 21.94 4.36 0.90
C ALA A 217 21.59 3.04 0.19
N LEU A 218 22.20 2.80 -0.98
CA LEU A 218 21.99 1.58 -1.77
C LEU A 218 22.88 0.41 -1.32
N GLY A 219 24.00 0.71 -0.65
CA GLY A 219 24.90 -0.30 -0.08
C GLY A 219 25.44 -1.30 -1.11
N ASN A 220 25.45 -2.58 -0.76
CA ASN A 220 26.02 -3.66 -1.56
C ASN A 220 25.29 -3.95 -2.89
N TRP A 221 24.17 -3.31 -3.15
CA TRP A 221 23.44 -3.45 -4.41
C TRP A 221 24.13 -2.71 -5.58
N VAL A 222 25.00 -1.74 -5.27
CA VAL A 222 25.74 -0.94 -6.26
C VAL A 222 27.10 -1.55 -6.50
N THR A 223 27.45 -1.72 -7.77
CA THR A 223 28.75 -2.26 -8.22
C THR A 223 29.54 -1.21 -9.00
N SER A 224 30.76 -1.55 -9.44
CA SER A 224 31.53 -0.69 -10.35
C SER A 224 30.87 -0.52 -11.72
N ASN A 225 29.95 -1.41 -12.09
CA ASN A 225 29.26 -1.40 -13.38
C ASN A 225 27.93 -0.64 -13.32
N THR A 226 27.50 -0.17 -12.14
CA THR A 226 26.25 0.58 -12.00
C THR A 226 26.36 1.93 -12.67
N ALA A 227 25.45 2.23 -13.61
CA ALA A 227 25.34 3.55 -14.22
C ALA A 227 24.74 4.56 -13.23
N VAL A 228 25.40 5.72 -13.12
CA VAL A 228 25.04 6.78 -12.15
C VAL A 228 24.64 8.05 -12.87
N HIS A 229 23.49 8.58 -12.54
CA HIS A 229 22.95 9.81 -13.12
C HIS A 229 22.48 10.76 -12.01
N ILE A 230 23.28 11.76 -11.66
CA ILE A 230 22.93 12.79 -10.68
C ILE A 230 22.69 14.10 -11.39
N ASN A 231 21.49 14.67 -11.22
CA ASN A 231 21.06 15.90 -11.90
C ASN A 231 21.53 15.89 -13.39
N PRO A 232 21.07 14.94 -14.20
CA PRO A 232 21.60 14.74 -15.55
C PRO A 232 21.38 15.96 -16.46
N THR A 233 20.35 16.76 -16.19
CA THR A 233 20.09 18.02 -16.89
C THR A 233 20.96 19.19 -16.42
N GLY A 234 21.79 18.99 -15.38
CA GLY A 234 22.62 20.01 -14.76
C GLY A 234 21.93 20.69 -13.59
N ARG A 235 21.78 22.01 -13.65
CA ARG A 235 21.26 22.84 -12.56
C ARG A 235 19.79 22.54 -12.26
N PHE A 236 19.48 22.29 -10.95
CA PHE A 236 18.11 22.14 -10.46
C PHE A 236 17.90 23.04 -9.23
N VAL A 237 17.74 24.34 -9.46
CA VAL A 237 17.57 25.37 -8.42
C VAL A 237 16.10 25.73 -8.25
N VAL A 238 15.38 25.96 -9.33
CA VAL A 238 13.94 26.18 -9.31
C VAL A 238 13.27 24.80 -9.24
N GLY A 239 12.49 24.58 -8.20
CA GLY A 239 11.77 23.31 -7.94
C GLY A 239 10.37 23.57 -7.40
N GLY A 240 9.75 22.54 -6.88
CA GLY A 240 8.42 22.62 -6.30
C GLY A 240 7.36 23.12 -7.26
N PRO A 241 6.23 23.68 -6.77
CA PRO A 241 5.13 24.19 -7.58
C PRO A 241 5.51 25.27 -8.58
N LEU A 242 6.63 25.97 -8.37
CA LEU A 242 7.13 26.97 -9.32
C LEU A 242 7.69 26.33 -10.60
N ALA A 243 8.33 25.16 -10.45
CA ALA A 243 8.92 24.46 -11.60
C ALA A 243 7.89 23.59 -12.34
N ASP A 244 7.02 22.92 -11.59
CA ASP A 244 6.01 22.01 -12.13
C ASP A 244 4.76 22.02 -11.24
N SER A 245 3.59 21.89 -11.84
CA SER A 245 2.33 21.84 -11.10
C SER A 245 2.16 20.50 -10.38
N GLY A 246 1.65 20.57 -9.14
CA GLY A 246 1.27 19.40 -8.35
C GLY A 246 -0.23 19.18 -8.34
N LEU A 247 -0.63 17.92 -8.16
CA LEU A 247 -2.02 17.52 -7.96
C LEU A 247 -2.08 16.27 -7.09
N THR A 248 -3.06 16.20 -6.19
CA THR A 248 -3.35 15.01 -5.37
C THR A 248 -3.57 13.78 -6.25
N GLY A 249 -2.97 12.65 -5.88
CA GLY A 249 -3.19 11.37 -6.52
C GLY A 249 -2.40 11.13 -7.82
N ARG A 250 -1.39 11.95 -8.14
CA ARG A 250 -0.55 11.75 -9.33
C ARG A 250 0.68 10.87 -9.10
N LYS A 251 0.91 10.37 -7.89
CA LYS A 251 2.06 9.52 -7.54
C LYS A 251 1.65 8.16 -6.95
N VAL A 252 0.43 7.72 -7.21
CA VAL A 252 -0.15 6.50 -6.66
C VAL A 252 0.65 5.23 -7.01
N ILE A 253 1.31 5.18 -8.16
CA ILE A 253 2.14 4.03 -8.57
C ILE A 253 3.41 3.97 -7.72
N ALA A 254 4.11 5.09 -7.54
CA ALA A 254 5.32 5.17 -6.71
C ALA A 254 4.99 4.96 -5.23
N ASP A 255 3.81 5.41 -4.79
CA ASP A 255 3.35 5.32 -3.40
C ASP A 255 2.81 3.92 -3.04
N THR A 256 2.69 3.00 -3.99
CA THR A 256 2.22 1.63 -3.78
C THR A 256 3.29 0.60 -4.15
N TYR A 257 3.33 0.13 -5.39
CA TYR A 257 4.18 -1.00 -5.80
C TYR A 257 5.19 -0.67 -6.91
N GLY A 258 5.35 0.62 -7.26
CA GLY A 258 6.35 1.09 -8.22
C GLY A 258 6.15 0.59 -9.66
N GLY A 259 4.93 0.14 -10.02
CA GLY A 259 4.61 -0.40 -11.34
C GLY A 259 4.92 -1.89 -11.52
N VAL A 260 5.32 -2.58 -10.46
CA VAL A 260 5.54 -4.05 -10.49
C VAL A 260 4.21 -4.80 -10.41
N ALA A 261 3.24 -4.24 -9.73
CA ALA A 261 1.87 -4.75 -9.62
C ALA A 261 0.88 -3.79 -10.27
N HIS A 262 -0.33 -4.26 -10.52
CA HIS A 262 -1.42 -3.43 -11.02
C HIS A 262 -1.85 -2.37 -9.99
N HIS A 263 -2.55 -1.36 -10.48
CA HIS A 263 -3.20 -0.32 -9.68
C HIS A 263 -4.56 0.01 -10.26
N GLY A 264 -5.57 0.21 -9.40
CA GLY A 264 -6.93 0.53 -9.85
C GLY A 264 -7.12 1.94 -10.41
N GLY A 265 -6.14 2.82 -10.22
CA GLY A 265 -6.14 4.20 -10.72
C GLY A 265 -6.75 5.21 -9.75
N GLY A 266 -7.45 4.79 -8.70
CA GLY A 266 -8.04 5.70 -7.70
C GLY A 266 -6.97 6.35 -6.82
N ALA A 267 -7.07 7.68 -6.62
CA ALA A 267 -6.26 8.40 -5.66
C ALA A 267 -6.65 8.01 -4.22
N PHE A 268 -5.68 8.01 -3.31
CA PHE A 268 -5.89 7.69 -1.88
C PHE A 268 -5.98 8.93 -1.02
N SER A 269 -4.99 9.83 -1.12
CA SER A 269 -4.89 11.02 -0.27
C SER A 269 -6.16 11.88 -0.34
N GLY A 270 -6.58 12.40 0.82
CA GLY A 270 -7.79 13.20 0.97
C GLY A 270 -9.12 12.44 1.05
N LYS A 271 -9.11 11.12 0.82
CA LYS A 271 -10.28 10.24 0.92
C LYS A 271 -10.35 9.57 2.28
N ASP A 272 -11.51 9.64 2.95
CA ASP A 272 -11.78 8.90 4.18
C ASP A 272 -12.01 7.40 3.93
N GLY A 273 -12.05 6.61 5.01
CA GLY A 273 -12.17 5.15 4.94
C GLY A 273 -13.44 4.61 4.28
N THR A 274 -14.48 5.43 4.03
CA THR A 274 -15.68 5.01 3.30
C THR A 274 -15.42 4.86 1.80
N LYS A 275 -14.35 5.45 1.26
CA LYS A 275 -13.96 5.37 -0.14
C LYS A 275 -13.19 4.07 -0.37
N VAL A 276 -13.79 3.15 -1.14
CA VAL A 276 -13.21 1.82 -1.41
C VAL A 276 -11.90 1.89 -2.18
N ASP A 277 -11.65 2.94 -2.98
CA ASP A 277 -10.36 3.18 -3.61
C ASP A 277 -9.21 3.11 -2.60
N ARG A 278 -9.42 3.65 -1.39
CA ARG A 278 -8.42 3.66 -0.31
C ARG A 278 -8.56 2.45 0.61
N SER A 279 -9.71 2.25 1.23
CA SER A 279 -9.92 1.22 2.24
C SER A 279 -9.72 -0.19 1.70
N ALA A 280 -10.24 -0.46 0.50
CA ALA A 280 -10.11 -1.78 -0.10
C ALA A 280 -8.71 -2.04 -0.68
N ALA A 281 -7.99 -1.01 -1.16
CA ALA A 281 -6.59 -1.15 -1.54
C ALA A 281 -5.71 -1.53 -0.34
N TYR A 282 -5.95 -0.94 0.83
CA TYR A 282 -5.25 -1.32 2.06
C TYR A 282 -5.63 -2.73 2.54
N ALA A 283 -6.92 -3.12 2.43
CA ALA A 283 -7.35 -4.47 2.74
C ALA A 283 -6.75 -5.51 1.78
N ALA A 284 -6.64 -5.20 0.50
CA ALA A 284 -5.98 -6.04 -0.50
C ALA A 284 -4.48 -6.19 -0.20
N ARG A 285 -3.79 -5.10 0.22
CA ARG A 285 -2.39 -5.15 0.69
C ARG A 285 -2.26 -6.07 1.90
N GLN A 286 -3.11 -5.92 2.91
CA GLN A 286 -3.12 -6.78 4.09
C GLN A 286 -3.26 -8.26 3.71
N ALA A 287 -4.19 -8.57 2.78
CA ALA A 287 -4.37 -9.93 2.28
C ALA A 287 -3.12 -10.47 1.60
N ALA A 288 -2.51 -9.71 0.69
CA ALA A 288 -1.30 -10.11 -0.01
C ALA A 288 -0.13 -10.38 0.93
N LEU A 289 0.11 -9.49 1.91
CA LEU A 289 1.13 -9.66 2.94
C LEU A 289 0.92 -10.92 3.75
N HIS A 290 -0.33 -11.18 4.12
CA HIS A 290 -0.69 -12.35 4.89
C HIS A 290 -0.35 -13.64 4.13
N LEU A 291 -0.65 -13.73 2.83
CA LEU A 291 -0.28 -14.87 1.99
C LEU A 291 1.24 -15.09 1.93
N VAL A 292 2.00 -14.01 1.78
CA VAL A 292 3.46 -14.09 1.65
C VAL A 292 4.12 -14.44 3.00
N ARG A 293 3.73 -13.80 4.09
CA ARG A 293 4.29 -14.04 5.43
C ARG A 293 3.95 -15.43 5.97
N SER A 294 2.75 -15.94 5.67
CA SER A 294 2.35 -17.31 6.00
C SER A 294 2.96 -18.36 5.07
N LYS A 295 3.79 -17.95 4.08
CA LYS A 295 4.46 -18.83 3.11
C LYS A 295 3.48 -19.61 2.23
N LEU A 296 2.27 -19.11 2.04
CA LEU A 296 1.32 -19.67 1.08
C LEU A 296 1.72 -19.33 -0.36
N ALA A 297 2.45 -18.23 -0.55
CA ALA A 297 3.06 -17.85 -1.82
C ALA A 297 4.37 -17.08 -1.57
N ALA A 298 5.31 -17.04 -2.53
CA ALA A 298 6.48 -16.18 -2.45
C ALA A 298 6.15 -14.74 -2.87
N ARG A 299 5.14 -14.56 -3.72
CA ARG A 299 4.54 -13.29 -4.10
C ARG A 299 3.06 -13.49 -4.41
N ALA A 300 2.26 -12.45 -4.18
CA ALA A 300 0.83 -12.50 -4.44
C ALA A 300 0.30 -11.12 -4.82
N GLU A 301 -0.60 -11.09 -5.80
CA GLU A 301 -1.45 -9.95 -6.13
C GLU A 301 -2.90 -10.32 -5.85
N ILE A 302 -3.60 -9.45 -5.12
CA ILE A 302 -5.02 -9.59 -4.79
C ILE A 302 -5.78 -8.53 -5.56
N THR A 303 -6.80 -8.94 -6.30
CA THR A 303 -7.73 -8.04 -6.98
C THR A 303 -9.08 -8.09 -6.29
N ILE A 304 -9.64 -6.94 -5.95
CA ILE A 304 -10.98 -6.82 -5.35
C ILE A 304 -11.79 -5.83 -6.18
N ALA A 305 -13.00 -6.25 -6.59
CA ALA A 305 -13.93 -5.38 -7.32
C ALA A 305 -15.17 -5.09 -6.50
N TYR A 306 -15.65 -3.84 -6.57
CA TYR A 306 -16.87 -3.38 -5.90
C TYR A 306 -17.85 -2.78 -6.89
N ALA A 307 -19.14 -2.81 -6.53
CA ALA A 307 -20.21 -2.06 -7.17
C ALA A 307 -20.82 -1.07 -6.16
N ILE A 308 -21.14 0.14 -6.63
CA ILE A 308 -21.71 1.20 -5.78
C ILE A 308 -22.94 0.70 -5.03
N GLY A 309 -23.04 1.01 -3.74
CA GLY A 309 -24.18 0.65 -2.88
C GLY A 309 -24.21 -0.83 -2.44
N ILE A 310 -23.32 -1.69 -2.94
CA ILE A 310 -23.21 -3.09 -2.53
C ILE A 310 -22.20 -3.20 -1.39
N ASP A 311 -22.57 -3.90 -0.32
CA ASP A 311 -21.74 -4.05 0.88
C ASP A 311 -20.66 -5.14 0.77
N LYS A 312 -20.75 -6.01 -0.23
CA LYS A 312 -19.77 -7.09 -0.48
C LYS A 312 -19.04 -6.85 -1.78
N PRO A 313 -17.77 -7.29 -1.90
CA PRO A 313 -17.10 -7.27 -3.18
C PRO A 313 -17.87 -8.15 -4.20
N VAL A 314 -17.91 -7.71 -5.45
CA VAL A 314 -18.53 -8.47 -6.55
C VAL A 314 -17.55 -9.51 -7.13
N ALA A 315 -16.24 -9.32 -6.91
CA ALA A 315 -15.22 -10.29 -7.26
C ALA A 315 -14.00 -10.16 -6.34
N VAL A 316 -13.38 -11.28 -6.03
CA VAL A 316 -12.05 -11.38 -5.39
C VAL A 316 -11.25 -12.40 -6.17
N SER A 317 -10.07 -12.04 -6.63
CA SER A 317 -9.15 -12.95 -7.29
C SER A 317 -7.72 -12.80 -6.76
N VAL A 318 -6.94 -13.86 -6.93
CA VAL A 318 -5.55 -13.93 -6.50
C VAL A 318 -4.71 -14.40 -7.67
N ASP A 319 -3.55 -13.80 -7.86
CA ASP A 319 -2.48 -14.30 -8.72
C ASP A 319 -1.22 -14.47 -7.86
N THR A 320 -0.76 -15.69 -7.69
CA THR A 320 0.50 -16.01 -7.01
C THR A 320 1.68 -16.09 -7.95
N PHE A 321 1.48 -15.80 -9.24
CA PHE A 321 2.50 -15.90 -10.28
C PHE A 321 3.17 -17.28 -10.33
N GLY A 322 2.40 -18.33 -10.04
CA GLY A 322 2.88 -19.70 -9.98
C GLY A 322 3.74 -20.04 -8.77
N THR A 323 3.81 -19.19 -7.75
CA THR A 323 4.55 -19.42 -6.50
C THR A 323 3.67 -19.96 -5.36
N GLY A 324 2.37 -20.10 -5.60
CA GLY A 324 1.39 -20.60 -4.63
C GLY A 324 1.63 -22.05 -4.24
N THR A 325 1.36 -22.38 -2.97
CA THR A 325 1.41 -23.76 -2.46
C THR A 325 0.15 -24.56 -2.79
N MET A 326 -0.87 -23.90 -3.33
CA MET A 326 -2.14 -24.45 -3.82
C MET A 326 -2.66 -23.60 -4.98
N PRO A 327 -3.70 -24.05 -5.72
CA PRO A 327 -4.31 -23.27 -6.80
C PRO A 327 -4.80 -21.89 -6.37
N ASP A 328 -4.63 -20.88 -7.23
CA ASP A 328 -4.97 -19.49 -6.93
C ASP A 328 -6.45 -19.29 -6.60
N GLU A 329 -7.37 -20.06 -7.22
CA GLU A 329 -8.80 -20.04 -6.91
C GLU A 329 -9.06 -20.45 -5.45
N GLN A 330 -8.36 -21.46 -4.94
CA GLN A 330 -8.50 -21.90 -3.54
C GLN A 330 -7.94 -20.85 -2.57
N ILE A 331 -6.85 -20.19 -2.94
CA ILE A 331 -6.31 -19.08 -2.17
C ILE A 331 -7.30 -17.91 -2.15
N ALA A 332 -7.94 -17.58 -3.27
CA ALA A 332 -8.95 -16.54 -3.33
C ALA A 332 -10.17 -16.84 -2.44
N GLU A 333 -10.63 -18.08 -2.40
CA GLU A 333 -11.68 -18.51 -1.47
C GLU A 333 -11.25 -18.35 0.00
N LEU A 334 -10.00 -18.72 0.32
CA LEU A 334 -9.44 -18.50 1.66
C LEU A 334 -9.42 -17.02 2.05
N VAL A 335 -8.99 -16.12 1.16
CA VAL A 335 -9.00 -14.68 1.38
C VAL A 335 -10.42 -14.18 1.66
N ALA A 336 -11.39 -14.55 0.82
CA ALA A 336 -12.79 -14.16 0.96
C ALA A 336 -13.45 -14.69 2.25
N LEU A 337 -13.04 -15.87 2.74
CA LEU A 337 -13.52 -16.47 3.98
C LEU A 337 -12.89 -15.83 5.24
N LYS A 338 -11.62 -15.43 5.16
CA LYS A 338 -10.83 -14.97 6.31
C LYS A 338 -10.95 -13.49 6.57
N LEU A 339 -11.08 -12.70 5.50
CA LEU A 339 -11.15 -11.26 5.60
C LEU A 339 -12.56 -10.78 5.29
N ASP A 340 -13.16 -10.11 6.27
CA ASP A 340 -14.39 -9.37 6.00
C ASP A 340 -14.03 -8.13 5.17
N LEU A 341 -14.36 -8.19 3.88
CA LEU A 341 -14.07 -7.15 2.89
C LEU A 341 -15.24 -6.16 2.71
N ARG A 342 -16.23 -6.19 3.61
CA ARG A 342 -17.28 -5.15 3.62
C ARG A 342 -16.68 -3.81 4.07
N PRO A 343 -17.11 -2.67 3.49
CA PRO A 343 -16.55 -1.35 3.80
C PRO A 343 -16.50 -1.04 5.31
N ALA A 344 -17.58 -1.30 6.04
CA ALA A 344 -17.64 -1.08 7.49
C ALA A 344 -16.58 -1.90 8.25
N ALA A 345 -16.42 -3.17 7.89
CA ALA A 345 -15.45 -4.05 8.54
C ALA A 345 -14.00 -3.67 8.23
N MET A 346 -13.72 -3.21 7.00
CA MET A 346 -12.41 -2.69 6.62
C MET A 346 -12.05 -1.42 7.41
N ILE A 347 -13.00 -0.47 7.52
CA ILE A 347 -12.81 0.77 8.27
C ILE A 347 -12.43 0.48 9.73
N GLU A 348 -13.11 -0.47 10.36
CA GLU A 348 -12.87 -0.82 11.76
C GLU A 348 -11.55 -1.59 11.93
N ARG A 349 -11.34 -2.65 11.16
CA ARG A 349 -10.14 -3.48 11.23
C ARG A 349 -8.84 -2.73 10.93
N LEU A 350 -8.89 -1.79 9.98
CA LEU A 350 -7.74 -1.01 9.55
C LEU A 350 -7.66 0.36 10.25
N GLU A 351 -8.49 0.59 11.27
CA GLU A 351 -8.50 1.81 12.09
C GLU A 351 -8.62 3.12 11.29
N LEU A 352 -9.37 3.09 10.17
CA LEU A 352 -9.42 4.20 9.21
C LEU A 352 -10.23 5.44 9.68
N ARG A 353 -10.61 5.48 10.96
CA ARG A 353 -11.16 6.67 11.62
C ARG A 353 -10.14 7.42 12.47
N THR A 354 -8.90 6.91 12.53
CA THR A 354 -7.77 7.55 13.21
C THR A 354 -7.00 8.49 12.28
N PRO A 355 -6.45 9.61 12.80
CA PRO A 355 -5.68 10.57 12.00
C PRO A 355 -4.26 10.05 11.73
N ILE A 356 -4.09 9.15 10.77
CA ILE A 356 -2.83 8.48 10.41
C ILE A 356 -2.38 8.76 8.98
N PHE A 357 -3.12 9.59 8.24
CA PHE A 357 -3.00 9.64 6.78
C PHE A 357 -1.90 10.59 6.27
N VAL A 358 -1.57 11.67 6.98
CA VAL A 358 -0.43 12.54 6.59
C VAL A 358 0.85 11.72 6.40
N ARG A 359 1.04 10.70 7.22
CA ARG A 359 2.20 9.83 7.12
C ARG A 359 2.23 9.04 5.82
N THR A 360 1.10 8.49 5.39
CA THR A 360 1.02 7.71 4.13
C THR A 360 1.30 8.59 2.91
N ALA A 361 0.91 9.85 2.97
CA ALA A 361 1.19 10.83 1.92
C ALA A 361 2.68 11.20 1.80
N ARG A 362 3.47 11.03 2.87
CA ARG A 362 4.92 11.35 2.88
C ARG A 362 5.77 10.25 2.30
N ASP A 363 5.59 9.04 2.80
CA ASP A 363 6.53 7.92 2.62
C ASP A 363 5.97 6.78 1.77
N GLY A 364 4.77 6.94 1.23
CA GLY A 364 4.01 5.91 0.53
C GLY A 364 2.99 5.20 1.43
N HIS A 365 2.06 4.52 0.81
CA HIS A 365 0.89 3.94 1.48
C HIS A 365 1.13 2.53 2.02
N VAL A 366 2.24 1.89 1.68
CA VAL A 366 2.55 0.49 2.01
C VAL A 366 4.01 0.32 2.44
N GLY A 367 4.30 -0.78 3.16
CA GLY A 367 5.66 -1.11 3.58
C GLY A 367 6.10 -0.46 4.90
N HIS A 368 5.19 0.09 5.70
CA HIS A 368 5.47 0.71 6.98
C HIS A 368 4.86 -0.09 8.11
N ALA A 369 5.70 -0.76 8.89
CA ALA A 369 5.29 -1.73 9.92
C ALA A 369 4.37 -1.19 11.02
N ASP A 370 4.20 0.11 11.16
CA ASP A 370 3.32 0.77 12.12
C ASP A 370 1.92 1.10 11.57
N LEU A 371 1.66 0.85 10.27
CA LEU A 371 0.34 1.03 9.68
C LEU A 371 -0.54 -0.21 9.91
N PRO A 372 -1.82 -0.05 10.25
CA PRO A 372 -2.70 -1.18 10.61
C PRO A 372 -2.78 -2.29 9.55
N TRP A 373 -2.69 -1.96 8.27
CA TRP A 373 -2.75 -2.95 7.18
C TRP A 373 -1.42 -3.66 6.91
N GLU A 374 -0.33 -3.24 7.56
CA GLU A 374 0.95 -3.93 7.53
C GLU A 374 1.14 -4.89 8.70
N HIS A 375 0.23 -4.89 9.69
CA HIS A 375 0.28 -5.81 10.81
C HIS A 375 -0.14 -7.21 10.40
N GLU A 376 0.48 -8.21 10.99
CA GLU A 376 -0.05 -9.57 10.98
C GLU A 376 -1.32 -9.60 11.85
N ASN A 377 -2.42 -10.05 11.28
CA ASN A 377 -3.50 -10.53 12.13
C ASN A 377 -2.92 -11.71 12.93
N THR A 378 -2.94 -11.63 14.25
CA THR A 378 -2.30 -12.55 15.19
C THR A 378 -2.83 -14.00 15.17
N VAL A 379 -3.67 -14.33 14.21
CA VAL A 379 -4.20 -15.69 14.02
C VAL A 379 -3.45 -16.32 12.87
N ASP A 380 -2.66 -17.36 13.16
CA ASP A 380 -2.04 -18.22 12.14
C ASP A 380 -3.12 -18.75 11.18
N PRO A 381 -3.10 -18.35 9.89
CA PRO A 381 -4.14 -18.71 8.94
C PRO A 381 -4.33 -20.21 8.81
N LYS A 382 -3.23 -20.97 8.89
CA LYS A 382 -3.30 -22.42 8.83
C LYS A 382 -4.05 -22.98 10.04
N THR A 383 -3.73 -22.50 11.23
CA THR A 383 -4.34 -23.00 12.47
C THR A 383 -5.81 -22.61 12.56
N GLU A 384 -6.19 -21.38 12.18
CA GLU A 384 -7.60 -20.97 12.20
C GLU A 384 -8.41 -21.66 11.09
N PHE A 385 -7.83 -21.83 9.89
CA PHE A 385 -8.47 -22.59 8.82
C PHE A 385 -8.76 -24.02 9.27
N LEU A 386 -7.75 -24.68 9.85
CA LEU A 386 -7.89 -26.05 10.39
C LEU A 386 -8.92 -26.12 11.50
N THR A 387 -8.96 -25.13 12.39
CA THR A 387 -9.94 -25.05 13.49
C THR A 387 -11.36 -24.91 12.93
N ARG A 388 -11.60 -24.01 11.98
CA ARG A 388 -12.94 -23.79 11.38
C ARG A 388 -13.40 -24.95 10.50
N VAL A 389 -12.48 -25.61 9.79
CA VAL A 389 -12.80 -26.85 9.06
C VAL A 389 -13.19 -27.95 10.04
N ALA A 390 -12.46 -28.07 11.16
CA ALA A 390 -12.79 -29.03 12.24
C ALA A 390 -14.12 -28.69 12.93
N GLU A 391 -14.41 -27.42 13.20
CA GLU A 391 -15.68 -26.95 13.79
C GLU A 391 -16.86 -27.21 12.85
N ARG A 392 -16.73 -26.94 11.54
CA ARG A 392 -17.77 -27.23 10.54
C ARG A 392 -17.97 -28.73 10.32
N ALA A 393 -16.91 -29.52 10.52
CA ALA A 393 -16.99 -30.97 10.49
C ALA A 393 -17.58 -31.60 11.78
N GLY A 394 -18.02 -30.77 12.75
CA GLY A 394 -18.66 -31.24 13.98
C GLY A 394 -17.70 -31.87 15.00
N ALA A 395 -16.38 -31.59 14.88
CA ALA A 395 -15.39 -32.05 15.86
C ALA A 395 -15.50 -31.20 17.13
N SER A 396 -16.14 -31.74 18.19
CA SER A 396 -16.18 -31.12 19.51
C SER A 396 -14.74 -30.95 20.05
N GLN A 397 -14.50 -29.86 20.80
CA GLN A 397 -13.24 -29.60 21.49
C GLN A 397 -12.93 -30.69 22.53
N GLY A 398 -12.25 -31.73 22.08
CA GLY A 398 -11.68 -32.79 22.91
C GLY A 398 -10.21 -32.98 22.52
N ALA A 399 -9.36 -33.21 23.53
CA ALA A 399 -7.90 -33.29 23.44
C ALA A 399 -7.32 -33.90 22.15
N PRO A 400 -6.07 -33.59 21.75
CA PRO A 400 -5.47 -34.05 20.49
C PRO A 400 -5.33 -35.57 20.45
N GLY A 401 -6.37 -36.23 19.96
CA GLY A 401 -6.41 -37.67 19.71
C GLY A 401 -6.28 -37.91 18.19
N ARG A 402 -5.44 -38.84 17.84
CA ARG A 402 -5.28 -39.33 16.46
C ARG A 402 -6.63 -39.69 15.86
N PHE A 403 -7.01 -39.01 14.79
CA PHE A 403 -8.13 -39.39 13.95
C PHE A 403 -7.63 -40.39 12.91
N PRO A 404 -8.11 -41.61 12.85
CA PRO A 404 -7.81 -42.53 11.74
C PRO A 404 -8.55 -42.06 10.49
N CYS A 405 -7.85 -41.97 9.36
CA CYS A 405 -8.37 -41.52 8.06
C CYS A 405 -9.69 -42.21 7.62
N GLY A 406 -9.92 -43.45 8.05
CA GLY A 406 -11.14 -44.19 7.80
C GLY A 406 -12.43 -43.68 8.48
N HIS A 407 -12.35 -42.76 9.41
CA HIS A 407 -13.52 -42.20 10.11
C HIS A 407 -14.18 -41.07 9.33
N LEU A 408 -13.39 -40.28 8.60
CA LEU A 408 -13.86 -39.17 7.76
C LEU A 408 -14.62 -39.69 6.50
N GLN A 409 -14.24 -40.84 5.99
CA GLN A 409 -14.99 -41.49 4.88
C GLN A 409 -16.41 -41.93 5.23
N ARG A 410 -16.69 -42.20 6.50
CA ARG A 410 -18.04 -42.59 6.95
C ARG A 410 -18.95 -41.41 7.26
N LEU A 411 -18.39 -40.26 7.66
CA LEU A 411 -19.17 -39.05 7.96
C LEU A 411 -19.61 -38.31 6.68
N GLY A 412 -18.89 -38.47 5.56
CA GLY A 412 -19.17 -37.77 4.31
C GLY A 412 -20.41 -38.28 3.55
N LYS A 413 -20.97 -39.43 3.91
CA LYS A 413 -22.10 -40.02 3.17
C LYS A 413 -23.48 -39.83 3.81
N GLU A 414 -23.57 -39.52 5.10
CA GLU A 414 -24.87 -39.50 5.79
C GLU A 414 -25.35 -38.15 6.31
N HIS A 415 -24.51 -37.12 6.35
CA HIS A 415 -24.88 -35.82 6.99
C HIS A 415 -24.60 -34.55 6.17
N LEU A 416 -24.24 -34.66 4.89
CA LEU A 416 -24.11 -33.49 4.02
C LEU A 416 -25.32 -33.37 3.08
N SER A 417 -26.50 -33.09 3.65
CA SER A 417 -27.56 -32.40 2.91
C SER A 417 -27.27 -30.90 2.95
N VAL A 418 -26.26 -30.48 2.23
CA VAL A 418 -25.99 -29.05 2.02
C VAL A 418 -26.68 -28.64 0.75
N GLY A 419 -27.61 -27.71 0.87
CA GLY A 419 -28.31 -27.12 -0.26
C GLY A 419 -27.38 -26.55 -1.32
N GLU A 420 -27.83 -26.61 -2.48
CA GLU A 420 -27.47 -26.32 -3.86
C GLU A 420 -26.48 -25.19 -4.20
N HIS A 421 -25.44 -24.90 -3.45
CA HIS A 421 -24.48 -23.83 -3.80
C HIS A 421 -23.01 -24.11 -3.45
N PHE A 422 -22.53 -25.36 -3.70
CA PHE A 422 -21.10 -25.62 -3.79
C PHE A 422 -20.73 -25.96 -5.25
N PRO A 423 -19.90 -25.16 -5.93
CA PRO A 423 -19.55 -25.35 -7.33
C PRO A 423 -18.68 -26.59 -7.63
N TYR A 424 -18.12 -27.21 -6.59
CA TYR A 424 -17.28 -28.40 -6.71
C TYR A 424 -17.80 -29.48 -5.76
N GLY A 425 -18.54 -30.49 -6.29
CA GLY A 425 -19.18 -31.54 -5.53
C GLY A 425 -18.29 -32.24 -4.48
N ALA A 426 -18.81 -33.30 -3.84
CA ALA A 426 -18.22 -34.06 -2.72
C ALA A 426 -16.72 -34.43 -2.86
N GLN A 427 -16.17 -34.49 -4.06
CA GLN A 427 -14.76 -34.77 -4.32
C GLN A 427 -13.82 -33.62 -3.91
N GLY A 428 -14.24 -32.35 -3.98
CA GLY A 428 -13.44 -31.21 -3.54
C GLY A 428 -13.24 -31.16 -2.01
N ALA A 429 -14.28 -31.57 -1.27
CA ALA A 429 -14.21 -31.64 0.20
C ALA A 429 -13.31 -32.77 0.69
N GLU A 430 -13.28 -33.91 -0.03
CA GLU A 430 -12.39 -35.05 0.30
C GLU A 430 -10.91 -34.73 0.03
N LEU A 431 -10.62 -34.03 -1.08
CA LEU A 431 -9.25 -33.60 -1.39
C LEU A 431 -8.71 -32.59 -0.37
N LEU A 432 -9.53 -31.64 0.06
CA LEU A 432 -9.17 -30.68 1.08
C LEU A 432 -8.89 -31.32 2.44
N ALA A 433 -9.68 -32.31 2.83
CA ALA A 433 -9.49 -33.06 4.07
C ALA A 433 -8.19 -33.89 4.05
N CYS A 434 -7.80 -34.43 2.90
CA CYS A 434 -6.56 -35.20 2.76
C CYS A 434 -5.29 -34.32 2.85
N VAL A 435 -5.28 -33.18 2.19
CA VAL A 435 -4.18 -32.21 2.27
C VAL A 435 -4.01 -31.63 3.68
N VAL A 436 -5.12 -31.46 4.41
CA VAL A 436 -5.12 -31.02 5.80
C VAL A 436 -4.49 -32.08 6.72
N CYS A 437 -4.80 -33.37 6.52
CA CYS A 437 -4.20 -34.46 7.29
C CYS A 437 -2.69 -34.58 7.07
N GLU A 438 -2.21 -34.51 5.82
CA GLU A 438 -0.77 -34.56 5.52
C GLU A 438 0.00 -33.39 6.12
N SER A 439 -0.58 -32.18 6.13
CA SER A 439 0.05 -30.99 6.73
C SER A 439 0.14 -31.05 8.25
N ILE A 440 -0.83 -31.70 8.92
CA ILE A 440 -0.80 -31.91 10.39
C ILE A 440 0.28 -32.92 10.76
N GLU A 441 0.43 -34.00 10.00
CA GLU A 441 1.47 -35.03 10.25
C GLU A 441 2.88 -34.47 10.02
N ALA A 442 3.08 -33.66 8.99
CA ALA A 442 4.37 -32.99 8.72
C ALA A 442 4.77 -31.99 9.83
N SER A 443 3.81 -31.28 10.41
CA SER A 443 4.04 -30.33 11.51
C SER A 443 4.31 -31.03 12.84
N ALA A 444 3.66 -32.19 13.09
CA ALA A 444 3.85 -32.98 14.32
C ALA A 444 5.20 -33.71 14.35
N THR A 445 5.78 -34.02 13.19
CA THR A 445 7.12 -34.64 13.08
C THR A 445 8.24 -33.61 13.23
N ALA A 446 8.03 -32.37 12.77
CA ALA A 446 9.01 -31.29 12.93
C ALA A 446 9.21 -30.84 14.41
N THR A 447 8.20 -30.97 15.25
CA THR A 447 8.26 -30.60 16.67
C THR A 447 8.89 -31.69 17.56
N LYS A 448 9.07 -32.91 17.07
CA LYS A 448 9.72 -34.02 17.85
C LYS A 448 11.23 -34.15 17.60
N GLY A 449 11.77 -33.45 16.59
CA GLY A 449 13.20 -33.51 16.24
C GLY A 449 14.12 -32.51 16.97
N GLY A 450 13.60 -31.70 17.89
CA GLY A 450 14.32 -30.61 18.56
C GLY A 450 14.65 -30.81 20.05
N ARG A 451 14.75 -32.05 20.52
CA ARG A 451 15.34 -32.35 21.86
C ARG A 451 16.12 -33.65 21.80
N ALA A 452 17.38 -33.54 21.54
CA ALA A 452 18.47 -34.42 21.98
C ALA A 452 19.79 -33.64 22.00
#